data_466638b777944cfe2f490764c462bbfa
#
_entry.id   466638b777944cfe2f490764c462bbfa
#
_cell.length_a   1.000
_cell.length_b   1.000
_cell.length_c   1.000
_cell.angle_alpha   90.00
_cell.angle_beta   90.00
_cell.angle_gamma   90.00
#
_symmetry.space_group_name_H-M   'P 1'
#
loop_
_entity.id
_entity.type
_entity.pdbx_description
1 polymer ?
#
loop_
_entity_poly.entity_id
_entity_poly.type
_entity_poly.pdbx_seq_one_letter_code
_entity_poly.pdbx_strand_id
1 'polypeptide(L)'
;EKAIDLVKMLVEKVKKDKPLQSIKVPVTKKALVIGGGIAGIQASLDIANTGHQVILIEKDPSIGGHMSQLSETFPTLDCSQCILTPRMVEVAQHPNIKLYTCAELESLEGFIGNFTAKIRLKAKSVNYSTCTGCGACIQKCPVKKIPSEFNAGLGTRTAIYVPFPQAVPNKPVIDRANCNYYKRGACKICEKTCQVGAIEWDKEDEIISEQVGAVVLATGFDVKGTDFFPEYGYGKFKDVLTGLQFERLASASGPTLGEIRRPSDGAIPKKIVFIACAGSRDPAKGIPYCSKICCMYTAKHAMLYQHKVHDGESTVFYMD
;
A
#
# COMPACT_ATOMS: atom_id res chain seq x y z
N GLU A 1 -38.50 44.01 -20.91
CA GLU A 1 -39.63 43.14 -20.49
C GLU A 1 -39.10 41.81 -19.87
N LYS A 2 -38.34 40.99 -20.56
CA LYS A 2 -37.86 39.70 -20.05
C LYS A 2 -37.14 39.79 -18.69
N ALA A 3 -36.30 40.79 -18.47
CA ALA A 3 -35.58 40.99 -17.21
C ALA A 3 -36.54 41.33 -16.04
N ILE A 4 -37.57 42.10 -16.31
CA ILE A 4 -38.61 42.43 -15.33
C ILE A 4 -39.42 41.21 -14.95
N ASP A 5 -39.77 40.38 -15.93
CA ASP A 5 -40.53 39.14 -15.69
C ASP A 5 -39.69 38.12 -14.90
N LEU A 6 -38.39 37.99 -15.20
CA LEU A 6 -37.48 37.14 -14.42
C LEU A 6 -37.38 37.60 -12.96
N VAL A 7 -37.28 38.90 -12.71
CA VAL A 7 -37.24 39.44 -11.35
C VAL A 7 -38.56 39.15 -10.62
N LYS A 8 -39.71 39.37 -11.28
CA LYS A 8 -41.02 39.04 -10.71
C LYS A 8 -41.17 37.59 -10.36
N MET A 9 -40.72 36.68 -11.27
CA MET A 9 -40.74 35.23 -11.03
C MET A 9 -39.86 34.84 -9.84
N LEU A 10 -38.67 35.41 -9.74
CA LEU A 10 -37.75 35.13 -8.61
C LEU A 10 -38.33 35.63 -7.29
N VAL A 11 -38.93 36.85 -7.26
CA VAL A 11 -39.59 37.38 -6.06
C VAL A 11 -40.76 36.50 -5.63
N GLU A 12 -41.62 36.07 -6.56
CA GLU A 12 -42.72 35.16 -6.23
C GLU A 12 -42.23 33.77 -5.77
N LYS A 13 -41.11 33.27 -6.31
CA LYS A 13 -40.49 32.05 -5.83
C LYS A 13 -40.02 32.21 -4.40
N VAL A 14 -39.24 33.27 -4.08
CA VAL A 14 -38.70 33.53 -2.75
C VAL A 14 -39.81 33.72 -1.73
N LYS A 15 -40.93 34.42 -2.07
CA LYS A 15 -42.10 34.55 -1.19
C LYS A 15 -42.72 33.21 -0.78
N LYS A 16 -42.58 32.18 -1.61
CA LYS A 16 -43.11 30.83 -1.37
C LYS A 16 -42.08 29.88 -0.71
N ASP A 17 -40.81 30.32 -0.65
CA ASP A 17 -39.77 29.50 0.00
C ASP A 17 -40.03 29.40 1.50
N LYS A 18 -39.93 28.24 2.00
CA LYS A 18 -40.00 27.94 3.45
C LYS A 18 -38.61 27.61 3.96
N PRO A 19 -38.24 28.03 5.16
CA PRO A 19 -37.01 27.59 5.79
C PRO A 19 -36.90 26.05 5.78
N LEU A 20 -35.77 25.52 5.33
CA LEU A 20 -35.50 24.12 5.40
C LEU A 20 -35.43 23.66 6.86
N GLN A 21 -36.17 22.63 7.19
CA GLN A 21 -36.10 22.01 8.52
C GLN A 21 -34.85 21.11 8.59
N SER A 22 -34.09 21.27 9.65
CA SER A 22 -32.95 20.38 9.90
C SER A 22 -33.44 18.96 10.22
N ILE A 23 -32.96 17.99 9.47
CA ILE A 23 -33.23 16.58 9.75
C ILE A 23 -32.12 16.10 10.68
N LYS A 24 -32.52 15.55 11.85
CA LYS A 24 -31.60 14.91 12.79
C LYS A 24 -31.68 13.41 12.58
N VAL A 25 -30.56 12.79 12.22
CA VAL A 25 -30.42 11.34 12.10
C VAL A 25 -29.39 10.82 13.11
N PRO A 26 -29.60 9.67 13.73
CA PRO A 26 -28.58 9.06 14.58
C PRO A 26 -27.35 8.72 13.72
N VAL A 27 -26.16 8.86 14.28
CA VAL A 27 -24.90 8.57 13.59
C VAL A 27 -24.20 7.39 14.28
N THR A 28 -23.83 6.39 13.52
CA THR A 28 -23.00 5.27 13.99
C THR A 28 -21.59 5.77 14.33
N LYS A 29 -21.20 5.67 15.61
CA LYS A 29 -19.89 6.16 16.10
C LYS A 29 -18.77 5.15 15.86
N LYS A 30 -18.61 4.73 14.60
CA LYS A 30 -17.59 3.82 14.12
C LYS A 30 -17.12 4.28 12.74
N ALA A 31 -15.84 4.28 12.49
CA ALA A 31 -15.27 4.63 11.18
C ALA A 31 -14.72 3.40 10.45
N LEU A 32 -14.83 3.39 9.12
CA LEU A 32 -14.11 2.48 8.25
C LEU A 32 -12.96 3.24 7.59
N VAL A 33 -11.75 2.74 7.74
CA VAL A 33 -10.57 3.26 7.04
C VAL A 33 -10.13 2.23 6.00
N ILE A 34 -10.03 2.67 4.74
CA ILE A 34 -9.68 1.80 3.60
C ILE A 34 -8.25 2.12 3.17
N GLY A 35 -7.34 1.17 3.39
CA GLY A 35 -5.92 1.24 3.11
C GLY A 35 -5.08 1.43 4.37
N GLY A 36 -4.18 0.47 4.61
CA GLY A 36 -3.26 0.41 5.74
C GLY A 36 -1.89 1.04 5.48
N GLY A 37 -1.79 2.01 4.56
CA GLY A 37 -0.60 2.86 4.41
C GLY A 37 -0.50 3.89 5.53
N ILE A 38 0.56 4.74 5.51
CA ILE A 38 0.82 5.72 6.58
C ILE A 38 -0.37 6.64 6.86
N ALA A 39 -1.09 7.07 5.82
CA ALA A 39 -2.27 7.93 5.97
C ALA A 39 -3.41 7.20 6.70
N GLY A 40 -3.69 5.94 6.32
CA GLY A 40 -4.74 5.15 6.98
C GLY A 40 -4.36 4.74 8.39
N ILE A 41 -3.09 4.42 8.65
CA ILE A 41 -2.55 4.16 9.98
C ILE A 41 -2.78 5.37 10.88
N GLN A 42 -2.33 6.56 10.45
CA GLN A 42 -2.46 7.78 11.24
C GLN A 42 -3.92 8.15 11.47
N ALA A 43 -4.75 8.14 10.42
CA ALA A 43 -6.20 8.41 10.55
C ALA A 43 -6.88 7.44 11.53
N SER A 44 -6.51 6.15 11.49
CA SER A 44 -7.05 5.14 12.40
C SER A 44 -6.68 5.43 13.86
N LEU A 45 -5.43 5.78 14.12
CA LEU A 45 -4.94 6.13 15.46
C LEU A 45 -5.61 7.41 15.97
N ASP A 46 -5.68 8.46 15.16
CA ASP A 46 -6.30 9.73 15.55
C ASP A 46 -7.77 9.54 15.92
N ILE A 47 -8.54 8.82 15.11
CA ILE A 47 -9.96 8.52 15.39
C ILE A 47 -10.08 7.65 16.64
N ALA A 48 -9.28 6.61 16.76
CA ALA A 48 -9.34 5.67 17.88
C ALA A 48 -8.96 6.31 19.22
N ASN A 49 -7.98 7.23 19.21
CA ASN A 49 -7.56 8.00 20.38
C ASN A 49 -8.64 8.97 20.89
N THR A 50 -9.60 9.36 20.05
CA THR A 50 -10.78 10.13 20.50
C THR A 50 -11.89 9.24 21.12
N GLY A 51 -11.63 7.93 21.27
CA GLY A 51 -12.56 6.97 21.87
C GLY A 51 -13.54 6.34 20.89
N HIS A 52 -13.40 6.56 19.58
CA HIS A 52 -14.26 5.98 18.56
C HIS A 52 -13.71 4.65 18.04
N GLN A 53 -14.59 3.73 17.69
CA GLN A 53 -14.20 2.47 17.06
C GLN A 53 -13.78 2.68 15.59
N VAL A 54 -12.74 1.98 15.18
CA VAL A 54 -12.23 2.00 13.82
C VAL A 54 -12.11 0.59 13.27
N ILE A 55 -12.55 0.41 12.04
CA ILE A 55 -12.24 -0.77 11.24
C ILE A 55 -11.23 -0.33 10.19
N LEU A 56 -10.02 -0.88 10.25
CA LEU A 56 -8.98 -0.66 9.24
C LEU A 56 -8.88 -1.89 8.35
N ILE A 57 -9.10 -1.69 7.04
CA ILE A 57 -8.94 -2.76 6.05
C ILE A 57 -7.73 -2.49 5.16
N GLU A 58 -6.98 -3.56 4.87
CA GLU A 58 -5.81 -3.53 3.99
C GLU A 58 -5.87 -4.73 3.02
N LYS A 59 -5.69 -4.46 1.72
CA LYS A 59 -5.71 -5.50 0.67
C LYS A 59 -4.52 -6.46 0.75
N ASP A 60 -3.38 -5.96 1.22
CA ASP A 60 -2.14 -6.71 1.36
C ASP A 60 -2.09 -7.50 2.68
N PRO A 61 -1.19 -8.47 2.81
CA PRO A 61 -1.05 -9.25 4.04
C PRO A 61 -0.54 -8.47 5.26
N SER A 62 -0.02 -7.27 5.04
CA SER A 62 0.49 -6.38 6.09
C SER A 62 0.10 -4.94 5.82
N ILE A 63 -0.09 -4.17 6.88
CA ILE A 63 -0.13 -2.70 6.79
C ILE A 63 1.28 -2.14 6.58
N GLY A 64 1.37 -0.85 6.24
CA GLY A 64 2.62 -0.11 6.00
C GLY A 64 2.68 0.59 4.64
N GLY A 65 2.01 0.03 3.63
CA GLY A 65 1.94 0.59 2.27
C GLY A 65 3.32 0.91 1.68
N HIS A 66 3.39 1.89 0.80
CA HIS A 66 4.65 2.27 0.15
C HIS A 66 5.71 2.82 1.12
N MET A 67 5.32 3.40 2.26
CA MET A 67 6.30 3.87 3.23
C MET A 67 7.17 2.72 3.77
N SER A 68 6.61 1.51 3.90
CA SER A 68 7.38 0.32 4.29
C SER A 68 8.44 -0.10 3.25
N GLN A 69 8.31 0.34 2.00
CA GLN A 69 9.22 0.04 0.91
C GLN A 69 10.36 1.07 0.77
N LEU A 70 10.22 2.25 1.40
CA LEU A 70 11.24 3.28 1.35
C LEU A 70 12.46 2.93 2.21
N SER A 71 13.64 3.38 1.81
CA SER A 71 14.86 3.35 2.60
C SER A 71 14.79 4.41 3.70
N GLU A 72 14.62 5.66 3.28
CA GLU A 72 14.59 6.83 4.15
C GLU A 72 13.45 7.76 3.75
N THR A 73 12.99 8.60 4.69
CA THR A 73 11.99 9.64 4.44
C THR A 73 12.66 10.92 3.92
N PHE A 74 11.90 11.78 3.30
CA PHE A 74 12.33 13.12 2.90
C PHE A 74 11.52 14.16 3.70
N PRO A 75 12.09 15.28 4.13
CA PRO A 75 13.47 15.77 3.92
C PRO A 75 14.48 15.35 5.00
N THR A 76 14.03 14.69 6.05
CA THR A 76 14.84 14.44 7.27
C THR A 76 15.84 13.31 7.11
N LEU A 77 15.69 12.46 6.08
CA LEU A 77 16.49 11.25 5.85
C LEU A 77 16.45 10.25 7.01
N ASP A 78 15.33 10.25 7.72
CA ASP A 78 15.10 9.27 8.79
C ASP A 78 14.78 7.90 8.18
N CYS A 79 15.15 6.85 8.89
CA CYS A 79 14.80 5.48 8.54
C CYS A 79 13.28 5.30 8.50
N SER A 80 12.72 5.01 7.33
CA SER A 80 11.27 4.86 7.13
C SER A 80 10.65 3.80 8.02
N GLN A 81 11.31 2.66 8.18
CA GLN A 81 10.84 1.57 9.03
C GLN A 81 10.89 1.92 10.52
N CYS A 82 11.88 2.72 10.94
CA CYS A 82 12.02 3.13 12.33
C CYS A 82 10.87 4.05 12.78
N ILE A 83 10.34 4.85 11.87
CA ILE A 83 9.17 5.72 12.12
C ILE A 83 7.88 4.91 11.99
N LEU A 84 7.77 4.08 10.95
CA LEU A 84 6.53 3.40 10.59
C LEU A 84 6.19 2.23 11.51
N THR A 85 7.19 1.41 11.87
CA THR A 85 6.96 0.17 12.64
C THR A 85 6.27 0.41 13.99
N PRO A 86 6.67 1.40 14.80
CA PRO A 86 5.95 1.69 16.05
C PRO A 86 4.47 2.02 15.82
N ARG A 87 4.15 2.79 14.77
CA ARG A 87 2.76 3.13 14.42
C ARG A 87 1.95 1.92 13.97
N MET A 88 2.56 1.00 13.21
CA MET A 88 1.92 -0.24 12.81
C MET A 88 1.60 -1.13 14.02
N VAL A 89 2.53 -1.21 14.97
CA VAL A 89 2.33 -1.96 16.23
C VAL A 89 1.24 -1.32 17.07
N GLU A 90 1.25 0.01 17.20
CA GLU A 90 0.23 0.77 17.92
C GLU A 90 -1.18 0.48 17.35
N VAL A 91 -1.35 0.50 16.02
CA VAL A 91 -2.61 0.12 15.36
C VAL A 91 -3.04 -1.31 15.73
N ALA A 92 -2.11 -2.26 15.68
CA ALA A 92 -2.42 -3.67 15.94
C ALA A 92 -2.80 -3.96 17.39
N GLN A 93 -2.35 -3.12 18.33
CA GLN A 93 -2.58 -3.27 19.77
C GLN A 93 -3.68 -2.36 20.30
N HIS A 94 -4.15 -1.39 19.50
CA HIS A 94 -5.12 -0.41 19.96
C HIS A 94 -6.50 -1.04 20.21
N PRO A 95 -7.11 -0.89 21.41
CA PRO A 95 -8.36 -1.56 21.77
C PRO A 95 -9.56 -1.14 20.89
N ASN A 96 -9.53 0.09 20.36
CA ASN A 96 -10.59 0.63 19.50
C ASN A 96 -10.36 0.39 18.00
N ILE A 97 -9.28 -0.28 17.60
CA ILE A 97 -8.99 -0.56 16.19
C ILE A 97 -9.13 -2.05 15.90
N LYS A 98 -10.00 -2.38 14.94
CA LYS A 98 -10.12 -3.73 14.40
C LYS A 98 -9.43 -3.78 13.04
N LEU A 99 -8.26 -4.42 12.99
CA LEU A 99 -7.43 -4.53 11.79
C LEU A 99 -7.79 -5.80 11.01
N TYR A 100 -8.10 -5.62 9.73
CA TYR A 100 -8.25 -6.71 8.76
C TYR A 100 -7.24 -6.53 7.62
N THR A 101 -6.32 -7.48 7.47
CA THR A 101 -5.41 -7.59 6.32
C THR A 101 -5.90 -8.66 5.35
N CYS A 102 -5.45 -8.64 4.09
CA CYS A 102 -6.03 -9.40 2.99
C CYS A 102 -7.55 -9.13 2.87
N ALA A 103 -7.95 -7.87 3.02
CA ALA A 103 -9.35 -7.47 3.10
C ALA A 103 -9.66 -6.35 2.11
N GLU A 104 -10.77 -6.45 1.40
CA GLU A 104 -11.21 -5.48 0.41
C GLU A 104 -12.67 -5.10 0.63
N LEU A 105 -13.01 -3.81 0.41
CA LEU A 105 -14.40 -3.38 0.40
C LEU A 105 -15.08 -3.93 -0.85
N GLU A 106 -16.19 -4.65 -0.68
CA GLU A 106 -16.98 -5.21 -1.78
C GLU A 106 -18.14 -4.29 -2.17
N SER A 107 -18.87 -3.79 -1.16
CA SER A 107 -19.92 -2.80 -1.38
C SER A 107 -20.09 -1.89 -0.17
N LEU A 108 -20.61 -0.68 -0.44
CA LEU A 108 -20.97 0.30 0.57
C LEU A 108 -22.38 0.81 0.24
N GLU A 109 -23.31 0.61 1.16
CA GLU A 109 -24.71 1.00 1.02
C GLU A 109 -25.11 1.90 2.18
N GLY A 110 -26.16 2.70 2.03
CA GLY A 110 -26.66 3.56 3.10
C GLY A 110 -26.53 5.04 2.80
N PHE A 111 -26.39 5.85 3.83
CA PHE A 111 -26.30 7.31 3.74
C PHE A 111 -25.35 7.86 4.80
N ILE A 112 -25.00 9.15 4.69
CA ILE A 112 -24.07 9.84 5.59
C ILE A 112 -24.48 9.61 7.06
N GLY A 113 -23.55 9.07 7.83
CA GLY A 113 -23.76 8.72 9.23
C GLY A 113 -24.19 7.26 9.47
N ASN A 114 -24.66 6.53 8.45
CA ASN A 114 -25.13 5.16 8.57
C ASN A 114 -24.89 4.37 7.28
N PHE A 115 -23.68 3.87 7.13
CA PHE A 115 -23.30 3.00 6.05
C PHE A 115 -23.25 1.54 6.49
N THR A 116 -23.60 0.65 5.58
CA THR A 116 -23.37 -0.79 5.70
C THR A 116 -22.25 -1.14 4.73
N ALA A 117 -21.10 -1.53 5.27
CA ALA A 117 -19.92 -1.95 4.48
C ALA A 117 -19.87 -3.48 4.44
N LYS A 118 -19.87 -4.06 3.23
CA LYS A 118 -19.54 -5.47 3.02
C LYS A 118 -18.05 -5.59 2.71
N ILE A 119 -17.34 -6.35 3.51
CA ILE A 119 -15.89 -6.49 3.44
C ILE A 119 -15.58 -7.95 3.15
N ARG A 120 -14.86 -8.20 2.06
CA ARG A 120 -14.35 -9.51 1.71
C ARG A 120 -13.00 -9.75 2.41
N LEU A 121 -12.94 -10.76 3.26
CA LEU A 121 -11.73 -11.26 3.89
C LEU A 121 -11.20 -12.42 3.06
N LYS A 122 -10.11 -12.20 2.33
CA LYS A 122 -9.47 -13.23 1.52
C LYS A 122 -8.84 -14.30 2.41
N ALA A 123 -9.01 -15.54 2.02
CA ALA A 123 -8.47 -16.67 2.74
C ALA A 123 -6.93 -16.69 2.72
N LYS A 124 -6.33 -16.55 3.89
CA LYS A 124 -4.86 -16.54 4.09
C LYS A 124 -4.26 -17.93 4.06
N SER A 125 -5.09 -18.97 4.23
CA SER A 125 -4.70 -20.40 4.38
C SER A 125 -3.76 -20.64 5.57
N VAL A 126 -3.68 -19.72 6.50
CA VAL A 126 -2.95 -19.81 7.77
C VAL A 126 -3.84 -19.22 8.88
N ASN A 127 -4.04 -19.98 9.92
CA ASN A 127 -4.76 -19.55 11.10
C ASN A 127 -3.88 -18.61 11.94
N TYR A 128 -4.24 -17.33 11.97
CA TYR A 128 -3.45 -16.32 12.67
C TYR A 128 -3.58 -16.40 14.21
N SER A 129 -4.62 -17.06 14.73
CA SER A 129 -4.73 -17.24 16.18
C SER A 129 -3.77 -18.29 16.73
N THR A 130 -3.49 -19.34 15.94
CA THR A 130 -2.57 -20.43 16.34
C THR A 130 -1.15 -20.20 15.85
N CYS A 131 -0.96 -19.48 14.73
CA CYS A 131 0.37 -19.25 14.15
C CYS A 131 1.25 -18.41 15.07
N THR A 132 2.46 -18.90 15.38
CA THR A 132 3.46 -18.21 16.21
C THR A 132 4.39 -17.28 15.41
N GLY A 133 4.34 -17.29 14.07
CA GLY A 133 5.23 -16.49 13.22
C GLY A 133 6.68 -17.02 13.13
N CYS A 134 6.96 -18.24 13.49
CA CYS A 134 8.32 -18.82 13.56
C CYS A 134 9.06 -18.92 12.20
N GLY A 135 8.37 -18.78 11.06
CA GLY A 135 8.98 -18.77 9.73
C GLY A 135 9.44 -20.13 9.18
N ALA A 136 9.35 -21.23 9.93
CA ALA A 136 9.80 -22.55 9.49
C ALA A 136 9.15 -23.02 8.17
N CYS A 137 7.86 -22.74 7.99
CA CYS A 137 7.12 -23.03 6.77
C CYS A 137 7.66 -22.27 5.53
N ILE A 138 8.12 -21.04 5.72
CA ILE A 138 8.72 -20.20 4.66
C ILE A 138 10.04 -20.81 4.20
N GLN A 139 10.92 -21.15 5.15
CA GLN A 139 12.25 -21.71 4.86
C GLN A 139 12.17 -23.04 4.09
N LYS A 140 11.19 -23.88 4.41
CA LYS A 140 10.99 -25.20 3.82
C LYS A 140 10.16 -25.20 2.53
N CYS A 141 9.57 -24.07 2.14
CA CYS A 141 8.78 -23.99 0.93
C CYS A 141 9.64 -24.24 -0.32
N PRO A 142 9.27 -25.19 -1.20
CA PRO A 142 10.05 -25.50 -2.40
C PRO A 142 9.86 -24.46 -3.53
N VAL A 143 8.78 -23.69 -3.50
CA VAL A 143 8.52 -22.64 -4.49
C VAL A 143 9.20 -21.36 -4.03
N LYS A 144 10.32 -20.98 -4.67
CA LYS A 144 11.22 -19.88 -4.24
C LYS A 144 11.48 -18.82 -5.30
N LYS A 145 10.85 -18.92 -6.47
CA LYS A 145 11.14 -18.04 -7.62
C LYS A 145 9.97 -17.14 -8.01
N ILE A 146 9.12 -16.79 -7.05
CA ILE A 146 8.04 -15.86 -7.30
C ILE A 146 8.60 -14.44 -7.16
N PRO A 147 8.43 -13.54 -8.15
CA PRO A 147 8.83 -12.15 -7.99
C PRO A 147 8.24 -11.53 -6.72
N SER A 148 9.05 -10.81 -5.96
CA SER A 148 8.60 -10.17 -4.73
C SER A 148 7.90 -8.86 -5.05
N GLU A 149 6.62 -8.77 -4.79
CA GLU A 149 5.82 -7.55 -4.96
C GLU A 149 6.32 -6.44 -4.02
N PHE A 150 6.69 -6.82 -2.79
CA PHE A 150 7.27 -5.87 -1.83
C PHE A 150 8.57 -5.24 -2.33
N ASN A 151 9.39 -5.99 -3.05
CA ASN A 151 10.60 -5.47 -3.68
C ASN A 151 10.36 -4.91 -5.08
N ALA A 152 9.12 -4.59 -5.44
CA ALA A 152 8.74 -4.06 -6.75
C ALA A 152 9.28 -4.93 -7.93
N GLY A 153 9.23 -6.25 -7.77
CA GLY A 153 9.72 -7.23 -8.74
C GLY A 153 11.21 -7.51 -8.70
N LEU A 154 11.98 -6.79 -7.89
CA LEU A 154 13.40 -7.06 -7.67
C LEU A 154 13.56 -8.13 -6.57
N GLY A 155 14.18 -9.25 -6.92
CA GLY A 155 14.28 -10.40 -6.01
C GLY A 155 13.05 -11.30 -6.02
N THR A 156 13.09 -12.34 -5.21
CA THR A 156 12.08 -13.40 -5.21
C THR A 156 11.59 -13.73 -3.81
N ARG A 157 10.39 -14.32 -3.73
CA ARG A 157 9.79 -14.86 -2.52
C ARG A 157 9.28 -16.27 -2.70
N THR A 158 8.91 -16.88 -1.61
CA THR A 158 8.27 -18.22 -1.57
C THR A 158 6.75 -18.11 -1.72
N ALA A 159 6.07 -19.22 -2.00
CA ALA A 159 4.60 -19.26 -2.09
C ALA A 159 3.91 -19.08 -0.73
N ILE A 160 4.55 -19.46 0.37
CA ILE A 160 4.12 -19.07 1.72
C ILE A 160 5.12 -18.04 2.23
N TYR A 161 4.66 -16.84 2.58
CA TYR A 161 5.56 -15.72 2.83
C TYR A 161 5.00 -14.69 3.82
N VAL A 162 5.91 -13.92 4.39
CA VAL A 162 5.64 -12.64 5.05
C VAL A 162 6.23 -11.56 4.15
N PRO A 163 5.54 -10.46 3.86
CA PRO A 163 6.00 -9.48 2.88
C PRO A 163 7.36 -8.87 3.19
N PHE A 164 7.60 -8.53 4.45
CA PHE A 164 8.84 -7.95 4.95
C PHE A 164 9.02 -8.24 6.45
N PRO A 165 10.23 -8.13 7.00
CA PRO A 165 10.51 -8.56 8.38
C PRO A 165 9.68 -7.87 9.47
N GLN A 166 9.35 -6.57 9.28
CA GLN A 166 8.57 -5.76 10.23
C GLN A 166 7.06 -5.78 9.95
N ALA A 167 6.58 -6.72 9.12
CA ALA A 167 5.17 -6.83 8.76
C ALA A 167 4.24 -6.89 9.99
N VAL A 168 3.09 -6.26 9.89
CA VAL A 168 2.04 -6.29 10.90
C VAL A 168 0.71 -6.65 10.23
N PRO A 169 0.14 -7.82 10.56
CA PRO A 169 0.66 -8.88 11.43
C PRO A 169 1.92 -9.56 10.85
N ASN A 170 2.86 -9.96 11.72
CA ASN A 170 4.03 -10.73 11.29
C ASN A 170 3.70 -12.23 11.24
N LYS A 171 2.82 -12.60 10.32
CA LYS A 171 2.35 -13.98 10.12
C LYS A 171 2.28 -14.26 8.61
N PRO A 172 2.65 -15.50 8.19
CA PRO A 172 2.70 -15.82 6.77
C PRO A 172 1.30 -15.94 6.16
N VAL A 173 1.25 -15.75 4.84
CA VAL A 173 0.09 -16.02 3.99
C VAL A 173 0.52 -16.95 2.85
N ILE A 174 -0.39 -17.78 2.34
CA ILE A 174 -0.14 -18.62 1.18
C ILE A 174 -0.67 -17.95 -0.08
N ASP A 175 0.23 -17.70 -1.03
CA ASP A 175 -0.10 -17.33 -2.39
C ASP A 175 -0.67 -18.55 -3.13
N ARG A 176 -2.00 -18.65 -3.16
CA ARG A 176 -2.71 -19.79 -3.76
C ARG A 176 -2.42 -19.93 -5.26
N ALA A 177 -2.24 -18.81 -5.96
CA ALA A 177 -1.96 -18.80 -7.39
C ALA A 177 -0.61 -19.45 -7.72
N ASN A 178 0.36 -19.42 -6.81
CA ASN A 178 1.70 -19.97 -7.02
C ASN A 178 2.04 -21.17 -6.15
N CYS A 179 1.17 -21.58 -5.23
CA CYS A 179 1.37 -22.73 -4.37
C CYS A 179 1.18 -24.05 -5.12
N ASN A 180 2.13 -24.99 -5.01
CA ASN A 180 2.04 -26.30 -5.63
C ASN A 180 0.83 -27.11 -5.16
N TYR A 181 0.40 -26.96 -3.91
CA TYR A 181 -0.80 -27.64 -3.42
C TYR A 181 -2.05 -27.16 -4.16
N TYR A 182 -2.27 -25.87 -4.25
CA TYR A 182 -3.44 -25.32 -4.93
C TYR A 182 -3.40 -25.52 -6.46
N LYS A 183 -2.19 -25.56 -7.05
CA LYS A 183 -2.04 -25.77 -8.51
C LYS A 183 -2.19 -27.22 -8.93
N ARG A 184 -1.73 -28.17 -8.12
CA ARG A 184 -1.51 -29.57 -8.56
C ARG A 184 -2.03 -30.61 -7.56
N GLY A 185 -2.64 -30.20 -6.45
CA GLY A 185 -3.02 -31.11 -5.35
C GLY A 185 -1.85 -31.75 -4.61
N ALA A 186 -0.61 -31.38 -4.92
CA ALA A 186 0.60 -31.98 -4.39
C ALA A 186 1.40 -30.97 -3.56
N CYS A 187 2.09 -31.44 -2.54
CA CYS A 187 2.92 -30.66 -1.62
C CYS A 187 2.12 -30.12 -0.40
N LYS A 188 2.44 -30.65 0.76
CA LYS A 188 1.97 -30.17 2.08
C LYS A 188 3.15 -29.95 3.03
N ILE A 189 4.31 -29.53 2.53
CA ILE A 189 5.55 -29.39 3.33
C ILE A 189 5.38 -28.37 4.45
N CYS A 190 4.73 -27.23 4.19
CA CYS A 190 4.48 -26.21 5.20
C CYS A 190 3.58 -26.72 6.35
N GLU A 191 2.57 -27.54 6.04
CA GLU A 191 1.72 -28.21 7.03
C GLU A 191 2.52 -29.18 7.90
N LYS A 192 3.31 -30.07 7.26
CA LYS A 192 4.17 -31.04 7.96
C LYS A 192 5.25 -30.38 8.83
N THR A 193 5.67 -29.16 8.46
CA THR A 193 6.69 -28.40 9.19
C THR A 193 6.09 -27.58 10.34
N CYS A 194 4.78 -27.30 10.30
CA CYS A 194 4.12 -26.45 11.28
C CYS A 194 3.82 -27.20 12.57
N GLN A 195 4.60 -26.94 13.61
CA GLN A 195 4.44 -27.63 14.91
C GLN A 195 3.09 -27.33 15.61
N VAL A 196 2.49 -26.18 15.30
CA VAL A 196 1.21 -25.75 15.91
C VAL A 196 0.01 -25.99 15.01
N GLY A 197 0.16 -26.64 13.86
CA GLY A 197 -0.94 -26.99 12.95
C GLY A 197 -1.71 -25.81 12.39
N ALA A 198 -1.05 -24.68 12.13
CA ALA A 198 -1.72 -23.45 11.74
C ALA A 198 -2.11 -23.37 10.24
N ILE A 199 -1.86 -24.41 9.44
CA ILE A 199 -2.18 -24.38 7.98
C ILE A 199 -3.61 -24.89 7.77
N GLU A 200 -4.43 -24.08 7.10
CA GLU A 200 -5.82 -24.35 6.78
C GLU A 200 -6.03 -24.34 5.26
N TRP A 201 -6.12 -25.50 4.64
CA TRP A 201 -6.21 -25.61 3.18
C TRP A 201 -7.61 -25.26 2.63
N ASP A 202 -8.65 -25.62 3.38
CA ASP A 202 -10.05 -25.52 2.95
C ASP A 202 -10.69 -24.18 3.36
N LYS A 203 -9.91 -23.25 3.90
CA LYS A 203 -10.40 -21.92 4.26
C LYS A 203 -10.79 -21.17 3.00
N GLU A 204 -12.03 -20.68 2.93
CA GLU A 204 -12.54 -19.85 1.85
C GLU A 204 -12.59 -18.38 2.24
N ASP A 205 -12.82 -17.52 1.25
CA ASP A 205 -13.08 -16.10 1.47
C ASP A 205 -14.36 -15.92 2.29
N GLU A 206 -14.35 -14.95 3.18
CA GLU A 206 -15.48 -14.63 4.04
C GLU A 206 -15.95 -13.21 3.76
N ILE A 207 -17.28 -13.00 3.68
CA ILE A 207 -17.85 -11.66 3.57
C ILE A 207 -18.45 -11.31 4.91
N ILE A 208 -17.94 -10.24 5.53
CA ILE A 208 -18.48 -9.68 6.75
C ILE A 208 -19.22 -8.38 6.45
N SER A 209 -20.23 -8.06 7.29
CA SER A 209 -21.00 -6.83 7.19
C SER A 209 -20.78 -5.99 8.45
N GLU A 210 -20.39 -4.73 8.26
CA GLU A 210 -20.11 -3.80 9.38
C GLU A 210 -20.89 -2.50 9.19
N GLN A 211 -21.48 -2.01 10.29
CA GLN A 211 -22.16 -0.71 10.33
C GLN A 211 -21.16 0.38 10.70
N VAL A 212 -21.06 1.43 9.88
CA VAL A 212 -20.12 2.54 10.08
C VAL A 212 -20.78 3.89 9.78
N GLY A 213 -20.37 4.93 10.49
CA GLY A 213 -20.91 6.28 10.27
C GLY A 213 -20.07 7.12 9.30
N ALA A 214 -18.80 6.78 9.14
CA ALA A 214 -17.87 7.49 8.26
C ALA A 214 -16.92 6.54 7.56
N VAL A 215 -16.47 6.93 6.36
CA VAL A 215 -15.48 6.18 5.59
C VAL A 215 -14.33 7.10 5.24
N VAL A 216 -13.11 6.66 5.52
CA VAL A 216 -11.86 7.35 5.17
C VAL A 216 -11.18 6.57 4.07
N LEU A 217 -10.92 7.21 2.93
CA LEU A 217 -10.21 6.63 1.81
C LEU A 217 -8.72 6.98 1.91
N ALA A 218 -7.88 5.98 2.14
CA ALA A 218 -6.43 6.10 2.25
C ALA A 218 -5.72 5.08 1.33
N THR A 219 -6.23 4.93 0.11
CA THR A 219 -5.86 3.86 -0.84
C THR A 219 -4.50 4.06 -1.51
N GLY A 220 -3.82 5.19 -1.25
CA GLY A 220 -2.46 5.46 -1.75
C GLY A 220 -2.42 5.71 -3.25
N PHE A 221 -1.36 5.21 -3.90
CA PHE A 221 -1.13 5.32 -5.33
C PHE A 221 -0.52 4.04 -5.90
N ASP A 222 -0.62 3.85 -7.20
CA ASP A 222 0.03 2.77 -7.93
C ASP A 222 1.14 3.32 -8.83
N VAL A 223 2.28 2.62 -8.87
CA VAL A 223 3.38 2.94 -9.77
C VAL A 223 2.99 2.55 -11.19
N LYS A 224 3.20 3.45 -12.15
CA LYS A 224 2.89 3.19 -13.57
C LYS A 224 3.68 2.01 -14.12
N GLY A 225 3.01 1.20 -14.92
CA GLY A 225 3.58 0.02 -15.56
C GLY A 225 4.54 0.35 -16.71
N THR A 226 5.10 -0.71 -17.29
CA THR A 226 6.08 -0.64 -18.40
C THR A 226 5.53 0.04 -19.64
N ASP A 227 4.23 -0.05 -19.88
CA ASP A 227 3.57 0.46 -21.09
C ASP A 227 3.46 2.00 -21.09
N PHE A 228 3.61 2.62 -19.92
CA PHE A 228 3.46 4.07 -19.80
C PHE A 228 4.71 4.86 -20.21
N PHE A 229 5.89 4.23 -20.15
CA PHE A 229 7.17 4.87 -20.43
C PHE A 229 8.05 4.09 -21.44
N PRO A 230 7.53 3.71 -22.61
CA PRO A 230 8.29 2.93 -23.58
C PRO A 230 9.53 3.67 -24.11
N GLU A 231 9.49 5.01 -24.14
CA GLU A 231 10.58 5.88 -24.57
C GLU A 231 11.83 5.79 -23.68
N TYR A 232 11.68 5.48 -22.40
CA TYR A 232 12.81 5.31 -21.47
C TYR A 232 13.33 3.88 -21.41
N GLY A 233 12.66 2.95 -22.11
CA GLY A 233 13.06 1.55 -22.14
C GLY A 233 12.79 0.78 -20.83
N TYR A 234 11.90 1.29 -19.96
CA TYR A 234 11.46 0.58 -18.77
C TYR A 234 10.78 -0.74 -19.16
N GLY A 235 11.17 -1.82 -18.52
CA GLY A 235 10.73 -3.19 -18.86
C GLY A 235 11.49 -3.84 -20.00
N LYS A 236 12.21 -3.05 -20.85
CA LYS A 236 13.07 -3.55 -21.91
C LYS A 236 14.52 -3.74 -21.43
N PHE A 237 15.04 -2.77 -20.70
CA PHE A 237 16.38 -2.82 -20.12
C PHE A 237 16.30 -3.04 -18.62
N LYS A 238 17.04 -4.02 -18.12
CA LYS A 238 16.99 -4.42 -16.69
C LYS A 238 17.46 -3.32 -15.73
N ASP A 239 18.33 -2.42 -16.19
CA ASP A 239 18.90 -1.35 -15.36
C ASP A 239 18.11 -0.03 -15.45
N VAL A 240 16.99 -0.02 -16.17
CA VAL A 240 16.02 1.08 -16.13
C VAL A 240 14.99 0.76 -15.06
N LEU A 241 14.99 1.55 -14.00
CA LEU A 241 14.24 1.29 -12.77
C LEU A 241 13.28 2.42 -12.43
N THR A 242 12.20 2.11 -11.74
CA THR A 242 11.36 3.12 -11.09
C THR A 242 12.03 3.65 -9.83
N GLY A 243 11.59 4.83 -9.35
CA GLY A 243 12.04 5.36 -8.07
C GLY A 243 11.80 4.40 -6.91
N LEU A 244 10.67 3.66 -6.93
CA LEU A 244 10.38 2.67 -5.89
C LEU A 244 11.34 1.47 -5.94
N GLN A 245 11.71 1.01 -7.11
CA GLN A 245 12.73 -0.03 -7.27
C GLN A 245 14.10 0.43 -6.76
N PHE A 246 14.47 1.68 -7.03
CA PHE A 246 15.69 2.26 -6.46
C PHE A 246 15.66 2.30 -4.92
N GLU A 247 14.55 2.69 -4.32
CA GLU A 247 14.34 2.62 -2.85
C GLU A 247 14.59 1.21 -2.32
N ARG A 248 14.09 0.18 -3.02
CA ARG A 248 14.30 -1.20 -2.60
C ARG A 248 15.76 -1.64 -2.68
N LEU A 249 16.53 -1.17 -3.67
CA LEU A 249 17.98 -1.41 -3.71
C LEU A 249 18.71 -0.67 -2.58
N ALA A 250 18.31 0.58 -2.31
CA ALA A 250 18.94 1.39 -1.28
C ALA A 250 18.61 0.95 0.15
N SER A 251 17.52 0.21 0.35
CA SER A 251 17.07 -0.23 1.68
C SER A 251 17.85 -1.45 2.20
N ALA A 252 18.22 -1.42 3.49
CA ALA A 252 18.87 -2.55 4.15
C ALA A 252 18.01 -3.84 4.14
N SER A 253 16.68 -3.72 4.09
CA SER A 253 15.75 -4.85 3.93
C SER A 253 15.47 -5.21 2.46
N GLY A 254 16.15 -4.57 1.53
CA GLY A 254 15.99 -4.81 0.11
C GLY A 254 16.73 -6.04 -0.41
N PRO A 255 16.56 -6.37 -1.70
CA PRO A 255 17.11 -7.59 -2.28
C PRO A 255 18.65 -7.61 -2.34
N THR A 256 19.28 -6.45 -2.24
CA THR A 256 20.75 -6.26 -2.27
C THR A 256 21.31 -5.82 -0.91
N LEU A 257 20.52 -5.92 0.16
CA LEU A 257 20.90 -5.54 1.52
C LEU A 257 21.40 -4.09 1.64
N GLY A 258 20.84 -3.20 0.83
CA GLY A 258 21.15 -1.78 0.83
C GLY A 258 22.31 -1.36 -0.07
N GLU A 259 22.92 -2.27 -0.80
CA GLU A 259 23.91 -1.94 -1.83
C GLU A 259 23.20 -1.62 -3.14
N ILE A 260 23.54 -0.50 -3.74
CA ILE A 260 23.00 -0.11 -5.06
C ILE A 260 23.73 -0.90 -6.15
N ARG A 261 23.06 -1.95 -6.64
CA ARG A 261 23.61 -2.85 -7.67
C ARG A 261 22.72 -2.88 -8.91
N ARG A 262 23.35 -2.97 -10.07
CA ARG A 262 22.63 -3.13 -11.34
C ARG A 262 21.92 -4.49 -11.40
N PRO A 263 20.62 -4.55 -11.71
CA PRO A 263 19.90 -5.82 -11.84
C PRO A 263 20.42 -6.72 -12.97
N SER A 264 21.09 -6.15 -13.99
CA SER A 264 21.59 -6.91 -15.12
C SER A 264 22.76 -7.83 -14.79
N ASP A 265 23.72 -7.36 -13.98
CA ASP A 265 25.01 -8.02 -13.73
C ASP A 265 25.46 -7.98 -12.25
N GLY A 266 24.71 -7.31 -11.38
CA GLY A 266 25.04 -7.18 -9.96
C GLY A 266 26.20 -6.22 -9.64
N ALA A 267 26.77 -5.53 -10.65
CA ALA A 267 27.85 -4.57 -10.43
C ALA A 267 27.32 -3.25 -9.81
N ILE A 268 28.19 -2.56 -9.08
CA ILE A 268 27.90 -1.23 -8.56
C ILE A 268 28.02 -0.22 -9.70
N PRO A 269 26.95 0.56 -10.04
CA PRO A 269 27.03 1.55 -11.10
C PRO A 269 27.92 2.73 -10.70
N LYS A 270 28.82 3.16 -11.59
CA LYS A 270 29.62 4.36 -11.40
C LYS A 270 28.91 5.63 -11.84
N LYS A 271 27.93 5.49 -12.73
CA LYS A 271 27.12 6.60 -13.23
C LYS A 271 25.65 6.22 -13.16
N ILE A 272 24.84 7.14 -12.65
CA ILE A 272 23.39 6.99 -12.58
C ILE A 272 22.70 8.23 -13.17
N VAL A 273 21.62 8.00 -13.88
CA VAL A 273 20.79 9.05 -14.45
C VAL A 273 19.41 9.00 -13.81
N PHE A 274 18.96 10.12 -13.30
CA PHE A 274 17.59 10.30 -12.81
C PHE A 274 16.80 11.11 -13.83
N ILE A 275 15.66 10.59 -14.26
CA ILE A 275 14.73 11.26 -15.16
C ILE A 275 13.53 11.72 -14.31
N ALA A 276 13.52 13.01 -13.98
CA ALA A 276 12.41 13.64 -13.31
C ALA A 276 11.30 14.00 -14.31
N CYS A 277 10.14 14.39 -13.82
CA CYS A 277 8.95 14.72 -14.61
C CYS A 277 8.41 13.59 -15.51
N ALA A 278 8.91 12.35 -15.38
CA ALA A 278 8.38 11.22 -16.13
C ALA A 278 6.88 11.04 -15.84
N GLY A 279 6.03 11.23 -16.87
CA GLY A 279 4.58 11.21 -16.73
C GLY A 279 3.93 12.40 -16.03
N SER A 280 4.68 13.49 -15.81
CA SER A 280 4.19 14.79 -15.34
C SER A 280 4.69 15.88 -16.29
N ARG A 281 3.97 17.03 -16.37
CA ARG A 281 4.27 18.12 -17.29
C ARG A 281 4.31 17.63 -18.75
N ASP A 282 3.52 16.63 -19.06
CA ASP A 282 3.44 15.96 -20.36
C ASP A 282 2.00 16.00 -20.89
N PRO A 283 1.67 17.01 -21.71
CA PRO A 283 0.35 17.11 -22.32
C PRO A 283 -0.02 15.92 -23.22
N ALA A 284 0.99 15.30 -23.86
CA ALA A 284 0.76 14.16 -24.74
C ALA A 284 0.27 12.92 -23.98
N LYS A 285 0.60 12.81 -22.69
CA LYS A 285 0.11 11.76 -21.78
C LYS A 285 -1.12 12.20 -20.94
N GLY A 286 -1.71 13.36 -21.25
CA GLY A 286 -2.86 13.91 -20.55
C GLY A 286 -2.57 14.46 -19.14
N ILE A 287 -1.30 14.66 -18.79
CA ILE A 287 -0.86 15.16 -17.47
C ILE A 287 -0.01 16.43 -17.65
N PRO A 288 -0.63 17.61 -17.95
CA PRO A 288 0.13 18.83 -18.24
C PRO A 288 0.71 19.52 -17.01
N TYR A 289 0.37 19.06 -15.80
CA TYR A 289 0.78 19.67 -14.53
C TYR A 289 1.94 18.92 -13.87
N CYS A 290 2.63 19.61 -12.95
CA CYS A 290 3.68 19.02 -12.12
C CYS A 290 3.09 18.20 -10.98
N SER A 291 3.60 16.99 -10.73
CA SER A 291 3.23 16.15 -9.58
C SER A 291 3.72 16.70 -8.23
N LYS A 292 4.64 17.67 -8.22
CA LYS A 292 5.24 18.33 -7.05
C LYS A 292 5.97 17.38 -6.08
N ILE A 293 6.36 16.19 -6.53
CA ILE A 293 7.00 15.18 -5.68
C ILE A 293 8.34 14.67 -6.21
N CYS A 294 8.49 14.52 -7.55
CA CYS A 294 9.64 13.82 -8.11
C CYS A 294 10.99 14.51 -7.84
N CYS A 295 11.05 15.84 -7.86
CA CYS A 295 12.29 16.57 -7.55
C CYS A 295 12.81 16.23 -6.15
N MET A 296 11.92 16.12 -5.17
CA MET A 296 12.27 15.89 -3.78
C MET A 296 12.83 14.48 -3.57
N TYR A 297 12.15 13.44 -4.06
CA TYR A 297 12.69 12.09 -3.93
C TYR A 297 13.90 11.85 -4.84
N THR A 298 14.02 12.54 -5.99
CA THR A 298 15.22 12.47 -6.83
C THR A 298 16.43 13.05 -6.11
N ALA A 299 16.28 14.21 -5.44
CA ALA A 299 17.35 14.78 -4.62
C ALA A 299 17.79 13.79 -3.52
N LYS A 300 16.85 13.19 -2.82
CA LYS A 300 17.13 12.14 -1.82
C LYS A 300 17.88 10.95 -2.45
N HIS A 301 17.41 10.44 -3.60
CA HIS A 301 18.05 9.31 -4.28
C HIS A 301 19.48 9.63 -4.70
N ALA A 302 19.74 10.84 -5.22
CA ALA A 302 21.07 11.27 -5.59
C ALA A 302 22.00 11.34 -4.37
N MET A 303 21.51 11.88 -3.25
CA MET A 303 22.24 11.91 -1.97
C MET A 303 22.56 10.50 -1.46
N LEU A 304 21.57 9.60 -1.43
CA LEU A 304 21.74 8.20 -1.02
C LEU A 304 22.75 7.47 -1.93
N TYR A 305 22.68 7.72 -3.24
CA TYR A 305 23.61 7.13 -4.18
C TYR A 305 25.05 7.59 -3.91
N GLN A 306 25.30 8.90 -3.77
CA GLN A 306 26.63 9.45 -3.51
C GLN A 306 27.18 8.99 -2.16
N HIS A 307 26.32 8.87 -1.14
CA HIS A 307 26.73 8.35 0.16
C HIS A 307 27.17 6.88 0.11
N LYS A 308 26.51 6.07 -0.73
CA LYS A 308 26.79 4.63 -0.85
C LYS A 308 27.84 4.29 -1.90
N VAL A 309 28.07 5.18 -2.86
CA VAL A 309 29.02 5.00 -3.98
C VAL A 309 29.90 6.24 -4.07
N HIS A 310 31.00 6.26 -3.31
CA HIS A 310 31.85 7.44 -3.12
C HIS A 310 32.40 8.07 -4.40
N ASP A 311 32.73 7.25 -5.44
CA ASP A 311 33.21 7.72 -6.75
C ASP A 311 32.08 7.77 -7.79
N GLY A 312 30.83 7.79 -7.36
CA GLY A 312 29.66 7.75 -8.23
C GLY A 312 29.30 9.14 -8.77
N GLU A 313 28.92 9.19 -10.04
CA GLU A 313 28.37 10.40 -10.68
C GLU A 313 26.86 10.27 -10.85
N SER A 314 26.11 11.27 -10.42
CA SER A 314 24.67 11.36 -10.64
C SER A 314 24.31 12.52 -11.54
N THR A 315 23.46 12.26 -12.52
CA THR A 315 22.93 13.29 -13.44
C THR A 315 21.40 13.29 -13.33
N VAL A 316 20.81 14.48 -13.28
CA VAL A 316 19.35 14.65 -13.21
C VAL A 316 18.87 15.37 -14.46
N PHE A 317 17.95 14.76 -15.19
CA PHE A 317 17.21 15.41 -16.28
C PHE A 317 15.80 15.76 -15.79
N TYR A 318 15.35 16.95 -16.14
CA TYR A 318 13.99 17.42 -15.83
C TYR A 318 13.45 18.27 -17.00
N MET A 319 12.13 18.43 -17.05
CA MET A 319 11.49 19.34 -17.99
C MET A 319 11.52 20.76 -17.44
N ASP A 320 11.88 21.72 -18.29
CA ASP A 320 11.88 23.13 -17.96
C ASP A 320 10.47 23.77 -18.05
#